data_341104beff9abd5f3c70afc0f5157068
#
_entry.id   341104beff9abd5f3c70afc0f5157068
#
_cell.length_a   1.000
_cell.length_b   1.000
_cell.length_c   1.000
_cell.angle_alpha   90.00
_cell.angle_beta   90.00
_cell.angle_gamma   90.00
#
_symmetry.space_group_name_H-M   'P 1'
#
loop_
_entity.id
_entity.type
_entity.pdbx_description
1 polymer ?
#
loop_
_entity_poly.entity_id
_entity_poly.type
_entity_poly.pdbx_seq_one_letter_code
_entity_poly.pdbx_strand_id
1 'polypeptide(L)'
;MDFVEVTKINEIPTDSMKDVTINNQSILISNINGKYYAIGEKCTHAKGSLSKGKLDGKIVTCPRHGSKFDVTTGNVVGGPAKQNEPTYEVKVEGNIIKVRI
;
A
#
# COMPACT_ATOMS: atom_id res chain seq x y z
N MET A 1 10.86 15.60 -6.95
CA MET A 1 10.98 14.15 -6.74
C MET A 1 10.47 13.42 -7.95
N ASP A 2 11.20 12.42 -8.36
CA ASP A 2 10.88 11.71 -9.59
C ASP A 2 10.09 10.44 -9.30
N PHE A 3 9.35 10.01 -10.30
CA PHE A 3 8.70 8.70 -10.25
C PHE A 3 9.73 7.61 -10.47
N VAL A 4 9.65 6.54 -9.69
CA VAL A 4 10.55 5.41 -9.75
C VAL A 4 9.75 4.17 -10.14
N GLU A 5 10.26 3.39 -11.10
CA GLU A 5 9.65 2.10 -11.45
C GLU A 5 9.71 1.16 -10.26
N VAL A 6 8.58 0.56 -9.92
CA VAL A 6 8.52 -0.34 -8.76
C VAL A 6 8.09 -1.76 -9.14
N THR A 7 7.16 -1.91 -10.08
CA THR A 7 6.66 -3.22 -10.46
C THR A 7 5.85 -3.10 -11.76
N LYS A 8 5.30 -4.21 -12.23
CA LYS A 8 4.45 -4.24 -13.41
C LYS A 8 3.00 -4.51 -13.01
N ILE A 9 2.06 -4.03 -13.83
CA ILE A 9 0.64 -4.16 -13.52
C ILE A 9 0.19 -5.62 -13.43
N ASN A 10 0.81 -6.51 -14.20
CA ASN A 10 0.43 -7.93 -14.17
C ASN A 10 0.90 -8.66 -12.91
N GLU A 11 1.73 -8.02 -12.09
CA GLU A 11 2.18 -8.60 -10.82
C GLU A 11 1.20 -8.31 -9.69
N ILE A 12 0.25 -7.40 -9.89
CA ILE A 12 -0.75 -7.05 -8.88
C ILE A 12 -2.14 -7.14 -9.49
N PRO A 13 -2.76 -8.32 -9.48
CA PRO A 13 -4.14 -8.47 -9.97
C PRO A 13 -5.12 -7.62 -9.17
N THR A 14 -6.32 -7.44 -9.71
CA THR A 14 -7.40 -6.73 -9.03
C THR A 14 -7.63 -7.33 -7.63
N ASP A 15 -7.84 -6.45 -6.65
CA ASP A 15 -8.09 -6.81 -5.25
C ASP A 15 -6.92 -7.53 -4.59
N SER A 16 -5.71 -7.24 -5.05
CA SER A 16 -4.50 -7.75 -4.41
C SER A 16 -3.53 -6.60 -4.10
N MET A 17 -2.47 -6.94 -3.38
CA MET A 17 -1.47 -5.98 -2.96
C MET A 17 -0.09 -6.61 -2.99
N LYS A 18 0.93 -5.76 -3.07
CA LYS A 18 2.32 -6.20 -3.11
C LYS A 18 3.17 -5.19 -2.37
N ASP A 19 4.12 -5.67 -1.58
CA ASP A 19 5.11 -4.80 -0.96
C ASP A 19 6.31 -4.64 -1.85
N VAL A 20 6.86 -3.42 -1.89
CA VAL A 20 8.10 -3.12 -2.60
C VAL A 20 8.97 -2.27 -1.68
N THR A 21 10.28 -2.37 -1.88
CA THR A 21 11.24 -1.58 -1.10
C THR A 21 12.04 -0.71 -2.05
N ILE A 22 12.04 0.60 -1.80
CA ILE A 22 12.75 1.58 -2.63
C ILE A 22 13.44 2.56 -1.71
N ASN A 23 14.77 2.71 -1.88
CA ASN A 23 15.57 3.64 -1.05
C ASN A 23 15.34 3.40 0.44
N ASN A 24 15.32 2.13 0.85
CA ASN A 24 15.09 1.70 2.24
C ASN A 24 13.69 2.02 2.77
N GLN A 25 12.75 2.35 1.89
CA GLN A 25 11.35 2.56 2.26
C GLN A 25 10.52 1.39 1.80
N SER A 26 9.72 0.84 2.70
CA SER A 26 8.77 -0.22 2.37
C SER A 26 7.44 0.41 2.01
N ILE A 27 6.93 0.06 0.83
CA ILE A 27 5.72 0.64 0.27
C ILE A 27 4.76 -0.49 -0.10
N LEU A 28 3.49 -0.30 0.21
CA LEU A 28 2.43 -1.23 -0.15
C LEU A 28 1.70 -0.70 -1.37
N ILE A 29 1.71 -1.47 -2.46
CA ILE A 29 0.98 -1.14 -3.68
C ILE A 29 -0.28 -2.01 -3.71
N SER A 30 -1.43 -1.38 -3.90
CA SER A 30 -2.71 -2.07 -3.94
C SER A 30 -3.42 -1.79 -5.24
N ASN A 31 -4.08 -2.82 -5.79
CA ASN A 31 -4.90 -2.70 -6.99
C ASN A 31 -6.37 -2.80 -6.58
N ILE A 32 -7.07 -1.68 -6.64
CA ILE A 32 -8.50 -1.62 -6.30
C ILE A 32 -9.27 -1.29 -7.57
N ASN A 33 -9.94 -2.27 -8.13
CA ASN A 33 -10.74 -2.12 -9.36
C ASN A 33 -9.94 -1.54 -10.53
N GLY A 34 -8.68 -1.92 -10.64
CA GLY A 34 -7.82 -1.45 -11.73
C GLY A 34 -7.09 -0.15 -11.45
N LYS A 35 -7.29 0.45 -10.28
CA LYS A 35 -6.54 1.63 -9.86
C LYS A 35 -5.50 1.23 -8.82
N TYR A 36 -4.32 1.81 -8.94
CA TYR A 36 -3.19 1.48 -8.07
C TYR A 36 -2.95 2.58 -7.05
N TYR A 37 -2.74 2.19 -5.81
CA TYR A 37 -2.51 3.10 -4.70
C TYR A 37 -1.26 2.66 -3.95
N ALA A 38 -0.56 3.62 -3.37
CA ALA A 38 0.67 3.34 -2.61
C ALA A 38 0.59 4.01 -1.25
N ILE A 39 0.77 3.22 -0.20
CA ILE A 39 0.85 3.69 1.18
C ILE A 39 2.06 3.05 1.84
N GLY A 40 2.42 3.49 3.04
CA GLY A 40 3.47 2.85 3.81
C GLY A 40 3.12 1.39 4.08
N GLU A 41 4.10 0.51 4.01
CA GLU A 41 3.89 -0.92 4.18
C GLU A 41 3.90 -1.34 5.66
N LYS A 42 4.59 -0.58 6.50
CA LYS A 42 4.67 -0.89 7.93
C LYS A 42 3.49 -0.27 8.66
N CYS A 43 2.81 -1.09 9.49
CA CYS A 43 1.71 -0.60 10.31
C CYS A 43 2.22 0.47 11.28
N THR A 44 1.54 1.61 11.34
CA THR A 44 1.95 2.72 12.21
C THR A 44 1.86 2.37 13.68
N HIS A 45 1.03 1.39 14.05
CA HIS A 45 0.87 0.97 15.44
C HIS A 45 2.03 0.09 15.91
N ALA A 46 2.32 -0.99 15.19
CA ALA A 46 3.24 -2.02 15.68
C ALA A 46 4.29 -2.43 14.65
N LYS A 47 4.44 -1.66 13.59
CA LYS A 47 5.38 -1.93 12.49
C LYS A 47 5.20 -3.31 11.86
N GLY A 48 4.00 -3.87 11.96
CA GLY A 48 3.66 -5.10 11.26
C GLY A 48 3.61 -4.89 9.76
N SER A 49 3.80 -5.96 9.01
CA SER A 49 3.80 -5.90 7.55
C SER A 49 2.37 -5.95 7.05
N LEU A 50 1.86 -4.85 6.48
CA LEU A 50 0.50 -4.79 5.96
C LEU A 50 0.31 -5.74 4.78
N SER A 51 1.36 -6.00 4.00
CA SER A 51 1.28 -6.91 2.86
C SER A 51 0.99 -8.35 3.28
N LYS A 52 1.25 -8.70 4.53
CA LYS A 52 0.97 -10.03 5.06
C LYS A 52 -0.41 -10.10 5.71
N GLY A 53 -1.13 -9.00 5.75
CA GLY A 53 -2.48 -8.95 6.27
C GLY A 53 -3.50 -9.26 5.20
N LYS A 54 -4.71 -8.79 5.42
CA LYS A 54 -5.83 -9.02 4.53
C LYS A 54 -6.29 -7.73 3.87
N LEU A 55 -6.54 -7.80 2.57
CA LEU A 55 -7.15 -6.71 1.84
C LEU A 55 -8.60 -7.07 1.55
N ASP A 56 -9.53 -6.25 2.03
CA ASP A 56 -10.96 -6.44 1.83
C ASP A 56 -11.51 -5.14 1.24
N GLY A 57 -11.89 -5.16 -0.05
CA GLY A 57 -12.22 -3.95 -0.76
C GLY A 57 -11.04 -2.99 -0.74
N LYS A 58 -11.20 -1.83 -0.14
CA LYS A 58 -10.10 -0.84 -0.03
C LYS A 58 -9.47 -0.81 1.36
N ILE A 59 -9.82 -1.76 2.24
CA ILE A 59 -9.34 -1.78 3.62
C ILE A 59 -8.33 -2.90 3.80
N VAL A 60 -7.14 -2.54 4.28
CA VAL A 60 -6.13 -3.52 4.66
C VAL A 60 -6.11 -3.64 6.18
N THR A 61 -6.03 -4.89 6.67
CA THR A 61 -5.96 -5.18 8.09
C THR A 61 -4.56 -5.67 8.44
N CYS A 62 -3.93 -5.00 9.41
CA CYS A 62 -2.63 -5.40 9.92
C CYS A 62 -2.74 -6.77 10.60
N PRO A 63 -1.85 -7.73 10.29
CA PRO A 63 -1.95 -9.07 10.88
C PRO A 63 -1.57 -9.13 12.36
N ARG A 64 -0.94 -8.09 12.90
CA ARG A 64 -0.49 -8.12 14.30
C ARG A 64 -1.60 -7.84 15.29
N HIS A 65 -2.23 -6.67 15.20
CA HIS A 65 -3.23 -6.27 16.20
C HIS A 65 -4.54 -5.80 15.57
N GLY A 66 -4.71 -6.03 14.26
CA GLY A 66 -5.97 -5.74 13.61
C GLY A 66 -6.22 -4.28 13.25
N SER A 67 -5.18 -3.45 13.24
CA SER A 67 -5.34 -2.07 12.76
C SER A 67 -5.76 -2.08 11.29
N LYS A 68 -6.68 -1.18 10.93
CA LYS A 68 -7.23 -1.12 9.58
C LYS A 68 -6.95 0.23 8.95
N PHE A 69 -6.55 0.18 7.68
CA PHE A 69 -6.23 1.38 6.91
C PHE A 69 -6.93 1.34 5.57
N ASP A 70 -7.37 2.51 5.12
CA ASP A 70 -7.91 2.68 3.77
C ASP A 70 -6.71 2.85 2.83
N VAL A 71 -6.51 1.89 1.92
CA VAL A 71 -5.33 1.92 1.03
C VAL A 71 -5.40 3.06 0.01
N THR A 72 -6.58 3.63 -0.22
CA THR A 72 -6.74 4.73 -1.18
C THR A 72 -6.38 6.10 -0.58
N THR A 73 -6.40 6.22 0.75
CA THR A 73 -6.13 7.49 1.43
C THR A 73 -5.01 7.40 2.46
N GLY A 74 -4.67 6.18 2.92
CA GLY A 74 -3.74 5.98 4.03
C GLY A 74 -4.36 6.21 5.39
N ASN A 75 -5.64 6.58 5.48
CA ASN A 75 -6.27 6.89 6.74
C ASN A 75 -6.50 5.65 7.58
N VAL A 76 -6.24 5.75 8.88
CA VAL A 76 -6.62 4.70 9.81
C VAL A 76 -8.14 4.71 9.96
N VAL A 77 -8.75 3.52 9.84
CA VAL A 77 -10.21 3.38 9.90
C VAL A 77 -10.67 2.40 10.98
N GLY A 78 -9.73 1.81 11.71
CA GLY A 78 -10.11 0.91 12.80
C GLY A 78 -8.89 0.31 13.48
N GLY A 79 -9.14 -0.34 14.60
CA GLY A 79 -8.11 -1.01 15.37
C GLY A 79 -7.31 -0.05 16.24
N PRO A 80 -6.19 -0.51 16.81
CA PRO A 80 -5.42 0.28 17.78
C PRO A 80 -4.55 1.37 17.19
N ALA A 81 -4.27 1.38 15.88
CA ALA A 81 -3.43 2.40 15.27
C ALA A 81 -4.09 3.77 15.38
N LYS A 82 -3.29 4.81 15.64
CA LYS A 82 -3.79 6.18 15.78
C LYS A 82 -3.21 7.12 14.75
N GLN A 83 -2.25 6.66 13.95
CA GLN A 83 -1.62 7.48 12.92
C GLN A 83 -1.91 6.91 11.55
N ASN A 84 -2.20 7.81 10.60
CA ASN A 84 -2.40 7.42 9.22
C ASN A 84 -1.10 6.95 8.61
N GLU A 85 -1.21 6.12 7.57
CA GLU A 85 -0.05 5.74 6.76
C GLU A 85 0.31 6.87 5.80
N PRO A 86 1.60 7.06 5.50
CA PRO A 86 1.97 7.98 4.43
C PRO A 86 1.46 7.45 3.09
N THR A 87 1.14 8.38 2.19
CA THR A 87 0.71 8.04 0.83
C THR A 87 1.74 8.51 -0.17
N TYR A 88 1.77 7.84 -1.32
CA TYR A 88 2.68 8.16 -2.40
C TYR A 88 1.91 8.25 -3.70
N GLU A 89 2.29 9.17 -4.57
CA GLU A 89 1.68 9.27 -5.89
C GLU A 89 2.04 8.06 -6.73
N VAL A 90 1.06 7.54 -7.47
CA VAL A 90 1.26 6.40 -8.37
C VAL A 90 0.97 6.84 -9.79
N LYS A 91 1.83 6.41 -10.72
CA LYS A 91 1.64 6.65 -12.14
C LYS A 91 1.83 5.33 -12.89
N VAL A 92 0.93 5.04 -13.80
CA VAL A 92 1.03 3.85 -14.65
C VAL A 92 1.36 4.29 -16.07
N GLU A 93 2.46 3.77 -16.61
CA GLU A 93 2.87 4.02 -17.99
C GLU A 93 2.99 2.67 -18.70
N GLY A 94 2.11 2.43 -19.69
CA GLY A 94 2.03 1.12 -20.33
C GLY A 94 1.67 0.05 -19.29
N ASN A 95 2.57 -0.89 -19.07
CA ASN A 95 2.37 -1.92 -18.05
C ASN A 95 3.27 -1.73 -16.82
N ILE A 96 3.88 -0.56 -16.67
CA ILE A 96 4.82 -0.28 -15.58
C ILE A 96 4.13 0.61 -14.54
N ILE A 97 4.27 0.25 -13.27
CA ILE A 97 3.80 1.05 -12.14
C ILE A 97 4.99 1.84 -11.60
N LYS A 98 4.80 3.14 -11.45
CA LYS A 98 5.81 4.05 -10.90
C LYS A 98 5.25 4.76 -9.68
N VAL A 99 6.11 5.04 -8.73
CA VAL A 99 5.74 5.71 -7.48
C VAL A 99 6.70 6.89 -7.27
N ARG A 100 6.13 8.01 -6.84
CA ARG A 100 6.92 9.19 -6.48
C ARG A 100 7.29 9.12 -5.00
N ILE A 101 8.57 9.08 -4.74
CA ILE A 101 9.09 9.03 -3.36
C ILE A 101 10.12 10.11 -3.12
#